data_05ac43887ec32782255e6520fbf44d1e
#
_entry.id   05ac43887ec32782255e6520fbf44d1e
#
_cell.length_a   1.000
_cell.length_b   1.000
_cell.length_c   1.000
_cell.angle_alpha   90.00
_cell.angle_beta   90.00
_cell.angle_gamma   90.00
#
_symmetry.space_group_name_H-M   'P 1'
#
loop_
_entity.id
_entity.type
_entity.pdbx_description
1 polymer ?
#
loop_
_entity_poly.entity_id
_entity_poly.type
_entity_poly.pdbx_seq_one_letter_code
_entity_poly.pdbx_strand_id
1 'polypeptide(L)'
;IQEFVDHFIMKLRLIKFARTPEYNDLFSGDPQWVTESIGGVGIDGRHMVTKMSYRYLHTLQNLGTAPEPNLTVLWSTRLPESFKRFCAKTSIESSSVQYENDDLMRVTHGDDYAIACCVSSMRVGKEMQFFGARANLAKCLLYAINGGVDEITKKQVGPRYRPVTGDYLDYDDVMEKYRDMMKWLAQVYVNTLNIIHYMHDKYCYEKLQMALHDKKVTRWFATGIAGLSVVADSLSAIKYARVKCIRDADGIVVDYEVEGDFPKYGNDDDRVDGIASELVDTFMSYVKGNHTYRGGIPTTSILTITSNVVYGKNTGSTPDGRKKGEPFAPGANPMHGREKSGALASLNSVAKLSYRYCKDGISNTFSIVPGALGRTDEQRRANLVSLLDGYFSQMAHHINVNVLSRETLVEAYNDPEKYPNLTIRVSGYAVNFHKLTKEQQREVIARTFHEAM
;
A
#
# COMPACT_ATOMS: atom_id res chain seq x y z
N ILE A 1 31.46 8.93 16.22
CA ILE A 1 30.53 9.21 15.09
C ILE A 1 29.27 8.37 15.23
N GLN A 2 29.34 7.05 15.53
CA GLN A 2 28.16 6.20 15.70
C GLN A 2 27.21 6.77 16.78
N GLU A 3 27.75 7.16 17.93
CA GLU A 3 27.01 7.78 19.01
C GLU A 3 26.20 9.03 18.56
N PHE A 4 26.79 9.89 17.71
CA PHE A 4 26.06 11.03 17.17
C PHE A 4 24.90 10.62 16.25
N VAL A 5 25.08 9.57 15.46
CA VAL A 5 24.00 9.01 14.62
C VAL A 5 22.92 8.42 15.50
N ASP A 6 23.29 7.68 16.55
CA ASP A 6 22.34 7.11 17.52
C ASP A 6 21.55 8.24 18.22
N HIS A 7 22.20 9.31 18.66
CA HIS A 7 21.53 10.46 19.24
C HIS A 7 20.60 11.17 18.25
N PHE A 8 20.97 11.28 16.97
CA PHE A 8 20.10 11.84 15.94
C PHE A 8 18.85 10.98 15.78
N ILE A 9 18.98 9.66 15.63
CA ILE A 9 17.86 8.72 15.54
C ILE A 9 16.99 8.78 16.80
N MET A 10 17.58 8.85 17.99
CA MET A 10 16.80 9.03 19.23
C MET A 10 15.94 10.30 19.20
N LYS A 11 16.47 11.42 18.70
CA LYS A 11 15.69 12.66 18.56
C LYS A 11 14.54 12.51 17.58
N LEU A 12 14.75 11.80 16.46
CA LEU A 12 13.68 11.49 15.50
C LEU A 12 12.57 10.63 16.13
N ARG A 13 12.94 9.66 17.00
CA ARG A 13 11.97 8.85 17.76
C ARG A 13 11.14 9.64 18.77
N LEU A 14 11.62 10.80 19.20
CA LEU A 14 10.93 11.68 20.15
C LEU A 14 9.98 12.68 19.49
N ILE A 15 9.99 12.81 18.16
CA ILE A 15 9.07 13.69 17.44
C ILE A 15 7.64 13.23 17.68
N LYS A 16 6.76 14.17 18.07
CA LYS A 16 5.34 13.92 18.30
C LYS A 16 4.52 15.07 17.73
N PHE A 17 3.35 14.75 17.19
CA PHE A 17 2.35 15.74 16.83
C PHE A 17 0.98 15.39 17.41
N ALA A 18 0.14 16.39 17.61
CA ALA A 18 -1.21 16.21 18.14
C ALA A 18 -2.09 15.47 17.11
N ARG A 19 -2.91 14.55 17.61
CA ARG A 19 -3.83 13.75 16.81
C ARG A 19 -5.21 13.76 17.41
N THR A 20 -6.23 13.66 16.55
CA THR A 20 -7.61 13.46 16.98
C THR A 20 -7.91 11.97 17.15
N PRO A 21 -8.94 11.59 17.92
CA PRO A 21 -9.40 10.20 17.99
C PRO A 21 -9.72 9.60 16.61
N GLU A 22 -10.36 10.36 15.74
CA GLU A 22 -10.71 9.93 14.39
C GLU A 22 -9.49 9.63 13.52
N TYR A 23 -8.42 10.42 13.69
CA TYR A 23 -7.15 10.14 13.04
C TYR A 23 -6.55 8.81 13.51
N ASN A 24 -6.60 8.53 14.82
CA ASN A 24 -6.08 7.30 15.39
C ASN A 24 -6.89 6.06 14.98
N ASP A 25 -8.19 6.20 14.73
CA ASP A 25 -9.02 5.11 14.20
C ASP A 25 -8.59 4.69 12.79
N LEU A 26 -8.19 5.67 11.97
CA LEU A 26 -7.73 5.43 10.60
C LEU A 26 -6.27 4.96 10.54
N PHE A 27 -5.39 5.59 11.33
CA PHE A 27 -3.93 5.43 11.29
C PHE A 27 -3.37 5.11 12.67
N SER A 28 -3.74 3.96 13.20
CA SER A 28 -3.27 3.56 14.51
C SER A 28 -1.81 3.08 14.51
N GLY A 29 -1.25 2.85 15.69
CA GLY A 29 0.15 2.49 15.85
C GLY A 29 1.07 3.67 16.15
N ASP A 30 0.51 4.86 16.33
CA ASP A 30 1.23 6.10 16.70
C ASP A 30 2.30 6.57 15.70
N PRO A 31 2.06 6.56 14.35
CA PRO A 31 3.05 6.99 13.38
C PRO A 31 3.31 8.50 13.46
N GLN A 32 4.58 8.90 13.32
CA GLN A 32 5.00 10.30 13.25
C GLN A 32 5.43 10.70 11.83
N TRP A 33 5.50 9.72 10.93
CA TRP A 33 5.82 9.88 9.51
C TRP A 33 7.24 10.38 9.23
N VAL A 34 8.15 10.15 10.16
CA VAL A 34 9.57 10.47 9.99
C VAL A 34 10.23 9.39 9.14
N THR A 35 10.88 9.78 8.05
CA THR A 35 11.54 8.86 7.11
C THR A 35 12.96 9.30 6.84
N GLU A 36 13.87 8.34 6.82
CA GLU A 36 15.27 8.49 6.40
C GLU A 36 15.54 7.59 5.20
N SER A 37 16.08 8.15 4.11
CA SER A 37 16.41 7.43 2.89
C SER A 37 17.91 7.22 2.77
N ILE A 38 18.34 5.98 2.53
CA ILE A 38 19.76 5.60 2.39
C ILE A 38 19.98 4.69 1.18
N GLY A 39 21.20 4.63 0.69
CA GLY A 39 21.54 3.81 -0.48
C GLY A 39 21.33 4.56 -1.79
N GLY A 40 20.83 3.88 -2.80
CA GLY A 40 20.61 4.44 -4.14
C GLY A 40 21.86 4.55 -4.99
N VAL A 41 21.65 5.01 -6.23
CA VAL A 41 22.66 5.17 -7.28
C VAL A 41 22.61 6.58 -7.83
N GLY A 42 23.74 7.26 -7.91
CA GLY A 42 23.85 8.60 -8.48
C GLY A 42 23.61 8.62 -9.99
N ILE A 43 23.35 9.81 -10.53
CA ILE A 43 23.13 10.02 -11.97
C ILE A 43 24.34 9.61 -12.81
N ASP A 44 25.55 9.60 -12.20
CA ASP A 44 26.80 9.13 -12.80
C ASP A 44 26.98 7.60 -12.76
N GLY A 45 26.00 6.87 -12.23
CA GLY A 45 25.98 5.41 -12.15
C GLY A 45 26.72 4.82 -10.96
N ARG A 46 27.37 5.63 -10.12
CA ARG A 46 28.01 5.15 -8.89
C ARG A 46 26.99 4.99 -7.76
N HIS A 47 27.14 3.94 -6.94
CA HIS A 47 26.30 3.81 -5.75
C HIS A 47 26.59 4.94 -4.74
N MET A 48 25.55 5.37 -4.02
CA MET A 48 25.65 6.40 -2.98
C MET A 48 25.84 5.81 -1.58
N VAL A 49 26.09 4.52 -1.48
CA VAL A 49 26.36 3.84 -0.20
C VAL A 49 27.68 4.32 0.38
N THR A 50 27.62 4.79 1.63
CA THR A 50 28.77 5.26 2.41
C THR A 50 28.82 4.56 3.77
N LYS A 51 29.86 4.80 4.56
CA LYS A 51 29.90 4.35 5.97
C LYS A 51 28.71 4.85 6.79
N MET A 52 28.14 5.99 6.41
CA MET A 52 26.92 6.52 7.08
C MET A 52 25.72 5.65 6.82
N SER A 53 25.55 5.11 5.61
CA SER A 53 24.46 4.17 5.30
C SER A 53 24.45 2.95 6.23
N TYR A 54 25.64 2.38 6.50
CA TYR A 54 25.74 1.30 7.46
C TYR A 54 25.47 1.75 8.91
N ARG A 55 25.89 2.96 9.29
CA ARG A 55 25.65 3.48 10.64
C ARG A 55 24.18 3.73 10.93
N TYR A 56 23.42 4.23 9.97
CA TYR A 56 21.97 4.37 10.11
C TYR A 56 21.29 3.02 10.38
N LEU A 57 21.62 1.98 9.64
CA LEU A 57 21.10 0.64 9.88
C LEU A 57 21.60 0.06 11.23
N HIS A 58 22.86 0.32 11.59
CA HIS A 58 23.44 -0.17 12.85
C HIS A 58 22.78 0.43 14.10
N THR A 59 22.12 1.59 13.98
CA THR A 59 21.33 2.17 15.09
C THR A 59 20.25 1.23 15.59
N LEU A 60 19.70 0.37 14.72
CA LEU A 60 18.67 -0.62 15.11
C LEU A 60 19.24 -1.71 16.01
N GLN A 61 20.53 -1.99 15.94
CA GLN A 61 21.22 -2.91 16.86
C GLN A 61 21.52 -2.21 18.19
N ASN A 62 21.96 -0.94 18.15
CA ASN A 62 22.34 -0.18 19.36
C ASN A 62 21.12 0.27 20.18
N LEU A 63 20.05 0.74 19.51
CA LEU A 63 18.87 1.34 20.15
C LEU A 63 17.66 0.40 20.19
N GLY A 64 17.79 -0.79 19.61
CA GLY A 64 16.67 -1.71 19.42
C GLY A 64 15.70 -1.30 18.31
N THR A 65 14.79 -2.20 17.99
CA THR A 65 13.77 -1.98 16.97
C THR A 65 12.82 -0.87 17.36
N ALA A 66 12.40 -0.08 16.38
CA ALA A 66 11.39 0.95 16.57
C ALA A 66 10.67 1.21 15.25
N PRO A 67 9.40 1.67 15.30
CA PRO A 67 8.66 2.08 14.12
C PRO A 67 9.34 3.22 13.35
N GLU A 68 10.00 4.11 14.08
CA GLU A 68 10.51 5.38 13.55
C GLU A 68 12.00 5.62 13.93
N PRO A 69 12.73 6.33 13.07
CA PRO A 69 12.35 6.74 11.73
C PRO A 69 12.10 5.53 10.82
N ASN A 70 11.23 5.71 9.82
CA ASN A 70 11.03 4.72 8.78
C ASN A 70 12.28 4.68 7.89
N LEU A 71 13.18 3.74 8.15
CA LEU A 71 14.42 3.60 7.38
C LEU A 71 14.12 2.97 6.02
N THR A 72 14.31 3.75 4.97
CA THR A 72 14.07 3.35 3.58
C THR A 72 15.39 3.14 2.86
N VAL A 73 15.60 1.93 2.35
CA VAL A 73 16.72 1.63 1.46
C VAL A 73 16.28 1.84 0.02
N LEU A 74 16.91 2.79 -0.67
CA LEU A 74 16.76 3.00 -2.10
C LEU A 74 17.54 1.89 -2.80
N TRP A 75 16.80 0.83 -3.20
CA TRP A 75 17.39 -0.41 -3.70
C TRP A 75 17.67 -0.35 -5.19
N SER A 76 18.84 -0.83 -5.56
CA SER A 76 19.24 -1.13 -6.93
C SER A 76 20.08 -2.42 -6.93
N THR A 77 19.96 -3.20 -7.99
CA THR A 77 20.85 -4.37 -8.19
C THR A 77 22.33 -3.99 -8.25
N ARG A 78 22.64 -2.71 -8.50
CA ARG A 78 24.00 -2.16 -8.56
C ARG A 78 24.60 -1.76 -7.21
N LEU A 79 23.86 -1.90 -6.11
CA LEU A 79 24.38 -1.65 -4.77
C LEU A 79 25.47 -2.68 -4.40
N PRO A 80 26.46 -2.33 -3.56
CA PRO A 80 27.48 -3.27 -3.11
C PRO A 80 26.86 -4.47 -2.41
N GLU A 81 27.32 -5.68 -2.74
CA GLU A 81 26.80 -6.93 -2.16
C GLU A 81 26.90 -6.94 -0.62
N SER A 82 27.99 -6.39 -0.07
CA SER A 82 28.15 -6.26 1.39
C SER A 82 27.06 -5.40 2.03
N PHE A 83 26.62 -4.34 1.35
CA PHE A 83 25.53 -3.49 1.82
C PHE A 83 24.18 -4.19 1.72
N LYS A 84 23.90 -4.84 0.59
CA LYS A 84 22.67 -5.64 0.40
C LYS A 84 22.53 -6.70 1.49
N ARG A 85 23.59 -7.45 1.78
CA ARG A 85 23.63 -8.46 2.87
C ARG A 85 23.43 -7.86 4.25
N PHE A 86 23.95 -6.65 4.49
CA PHE A 86 23.75 -5.95 5.75
C PHE A 86 22.28 -5.46 5.89
N CYS A 87 21.68 -4.98 4.82
CA CYS A 87 20.24 -4.65 4.79
C CYS A 87 19.37 -5.89 5.06
N ALA A 88 19.66 -7.00 4.38
CA ALA A 88 18.96 -8.26 4.59
C ALA A 88 19.08 -8.77 6.03
N LYS A 89 20.31 -8.73 6.62
CA LYS A 89 20.52 -9.03 8.04
C LYS A 89 19.61 -8.18 8.92
N THR A 90 19.59 -6.88 8.69
CA THR A 90 18.79 -5.93 9.50
C THR A 90 17.29 -6.21 9.39
N SER A 91 16.78 -6.54 8.19
CA SER A 91 15.37 -6.91 8.01
C SER A 91 15.01 -8.23 8.66
N ILE A 92 15.91 -9.22 8.69
CA ILE A 92 15.69 -10.51 9.35
C ILE A 92 15.64 -10.34 10.88
N GLU A 93 16.48 -9.45 11.42
CA GLU A 93 16.58 -9.18 12.85
C GLU A 93 15.51 -8.19 13.36
N SER A 94 14.97 -7.34 12.45
CA SER A 94 13.99 -6.33 12.80
C SER A 94 13.07 -6.01 11.62
N SER A 95 11.83 -5.64 11.88
CA SER A 95 10.89 -5.17 10.85
C SER A 95 10.92 -3.63 10.71
N SER A 96 12.08 -2.99 10.89
CA SER A 96 12.20 -1.52 10.89
C SER A 96 12.72 -0.93 9.57
N VAL A 97 12.94 -1.74 8.53
CA VAL A 97 13.48 -1.32 7.23
C VAL A 97 12.47 -1.62 6.12
N GLN A 98 12.36 -0.69 5.17
CA GLN A 98 11.64 -0.91 3.92
C GLN A 98 12.55 -0.68 2.71
N TYR A 99 12.09 -1.09 1.54
CA TYR A 99 12.84 -0.99 0.30
C TYR A 99 12.02 -0.33 -0.79
N GLU A 100 12.63 0.60 -1.51
CA GLU A 100 12.06 1.31 -2.65
C GLU A 100 12.96 1.13 -3.87
N ASN A 101 12.36 1.01 -5.05
CA ASN A 101 13.09 0.79 -6.30
C ASN A 101 13.76 2.08 -6.79
N ASP A 102 15.04 2.24 -6.52
CA ASP A 102 15.79 3.40 -6.98
C ASP A 102 15.89 3.47 -8.51
N ASP A 103 16.01 2.32 -9.18
CA ASP A 103 16.12 2.28 -10.64
C ASP A 103 14.83 2.76 -11.34
N LEU A 104 13.66 2.55 -10.71
CA LEU A 104 12.37 3.07 -11.18
C LEU A 104 12.23 4.57 -10.86
N MET A 105 12.56 4.99 -9.65
CA MET A 105 12.33 6.36 -9.17
C MET A 105 13.31 7.36 -9.76
N ARG A 106 14.56 6.96 -9.91
CA ARG A 106 15.63 7.80 -10.48
C ARG A 106 15.32 8.26 -11.91
N VAL A 107 14.61 7.47 -12.70
CA VAL A 107 14.17 7.88 -14.05
C VAL A 107 13.30 9.14 -14.00
N THR A 108 12.49 9.29 -12.93
CA THR A 108 11.59 10.44 -12.79
C THR A 108 12.22 11.60 -12.02
N HIS A 109 12.97 11.31 -10.95
CA HIS A 109 13.40 12.31 -9.97
C HIS A 109 14.89 12.64 -10.01
N GLY A 110 15.70 11.89 -10.81
CA GLY A 110 17.17 11.97 -10.73
C GLY A 110 17.68 11.33 -9.43
N ASP A 111 18.79 11.82 -8.91
CA ASP A 111 19.40 11.32 -7.66
C ASP A 111 19.20 12.26 -6.44
N ASP A 112 18.43 13.36 -6.63
CA ASP A 112 18.14 14.36 -5.60
C ASP A 112 16.69 14.21 -5.11
N TYR A 113 16.33 13.01 -4.64
CA TYR A 113 15.01 12.73 -4.08
C TYR A 113 15.10 11.97 -2.77
N ALA A 114 14.04 12.00 -2.02
CA ALA A 114 13.83 11.19 -0.81
C ALA A 114 12.42 10.62 -0.80
N ILE A 115 12.22 9.63 0.07
CA ILE A 115 10.89 9.09 0.33
C ILE A 115 10.26 9.89 1.45
N ALA A 116 9.13 10.52 1.14
CA ALA A 116 8.35 11.26 2.12
C ALA A 116 7.31 10.36 2.77
N CYS A 117 7.13 10.48 4.06
CA CYS A 117 6.13 9.77 4.86
C CYS A 117 6.37 8.23 4.81
N CYS A 118 5.66 7.54 3.91
CA CYS A 118 5.70 6.08 3.78
C CYS A 118 6.45 5.64 2.51
N VAL A 119 5.95 6.05 1.34
CA VAL A 119 6.33 5.49 0.03
C VAL A 119 6.37 6.52 -1.10
N SER A 120 6.16 7.80 -0.81
CA SER A 120 6.06 8.85 -1.83
C SER A 120 7.44 9.42 -2.16
N SER A 121 7.89 9.23 -3.40
CA SER A 121 9.15 9.82 -3.86
C SER A 121 8.97 11.27 -4.31
N MET A 122 9.83 12.17 -3.83
CA MET A 122 9.83 13.59 -4.20
C MET A 122 11.24 14.16 -4.23
N ARG A 123 11.52 15.04 -5.18
CA ARG A 123 12.74 15.84 -5.17
C ARG A 123 12.71 16.84 -4.04
N VAL A 124 13.72 16.81 -3.19
CA VAL A 124 13.78 17.62 -1.97
C VAL A 124 13.79 19.10 -2.31
N GLY A 125 12.84 19.85 -1.72
CA GLY A 125 12.68 21.29 -1.94
C GLY A 125 12.15 21.71 -3.32
N LYS A 126 11.90 20.78 -4.25
CA LYS A 126 11.49 21.07 -5.64
C LYS A 126 10.12 20.51 -6.00
N GLU A 127 9.60 19.60 -5.22
CA GLU A 127 8.29 18.98 -5.42
C GLU A 127 7.48 19.03 -4.14
N MET A 128 6.17 19.09 -4.28
CA MET A 128 5.22 18.98 -3.18
C MET A 128 4.02 18.15 -3.61
N GLN A 129 3.32 17.59 -2.65
CA GLN A 129 2.10 16.83 -2.88
C GLN A 129 0.89 17.52 -2.27
N PHE A 130 -0.18 17.59 -3.04
CA PHE A 130 -1.52 17.76 -2.51
C PHE A 130 -2.09 16.38 -2.18
N PHE A 131 -2.02 16.00 -0.93
CA PHE A 131 -2.48 14.69 -0.47
C PHE A 131 -3.95 14.72 -0.03
N GLY A 132 -4.67 13.62 -0.25
CA GLY A 132 -6.05 13.47 0.15
C GLY A 132 -6.45 12.04 0.49
N ALA A 133 -7.76 11.83 0.60
CA ALA A 133 -8.34 10.52 0.85
C ALA A 133 -8.15 9.55 -0.34
N ARG A 134 -8.59 8.30 -0.17
CA ARG A 134 -8.53 7.28 -1.21
C ARG A 134 -9.93 6.96 -1.74
N ALA A 135 -10.02 6.68 -3.04
CA ALA A 135 -11.24 6.19 -3.66
C ALA A 135 -11.41 4.68 -3.37
N ASN A 136 -12.57 4.30 -2.82
CA ASN A 136 -12.91 2.90 -2.57
C ASN A 136 -13.48 2.27 -3.86
N LEU A 137 -12.62 1.57 -4.62
CA LEU A 137 -13.02 0.96 -5.90
C LEU A 137 -13.98 -0.23 -5.71
N ALA A 138 -13.88 -0.96 -4.59
CA ALA A 138 -14.79 -2.06 -4.30
C ALA A 138 -16.22 -1.54 -4.02
N LYS A 139 -16.34 -0.46 -3.27
CA LYS A 139 -17.64 0.20 -3.04
C LYS A 139 -18.24 0.73 -4.35
N CYS A 140 -17.40 1.28 -5.22
CA CYS A 140 -17.80 1.73 -6.56
C CYS A 140 -18.34 0.58 -7.41
N LEU A 141 -17.74 -0.62 -7.35
CA LEU A 141 -18.26 -1.81 -8.03
C LEU A 141 -19.66 -2.19 -7.52
N LEU A 142 -19.88 -2.16 -6.20
CA LEU A 142 -21.19 -2.45 -5.61
C LEU A 142 -22.24 -1.40 -6.01
N TYR A 143 -21.86 -0.14 -6.14
CA TYR A 143 -22.75 0.89 -6.69
C TYR A 143 -23.09 0.63 -8.17
N ALA A 144 -22.12 0.17 -8.96
CA ALA A 144 -22.38 -0.18 -10.35
C ALA A 144 -23.39 -1.34 -10.46
N ILE A 145 -23.26 -2.36 -9.63
CA ILE A 145 -24.18 -3.51 -9.59
C ILE A 145 -25.59 -3.08 -9.14
N ASN A 146 -25.68 -2.17 -8.17
CA ASN A 146 -26.94 -1.73 -7.55
C ASN A 146 -27.50 -0.40 -8.10
N GLY A 147 -27.05 0.04 -9.29
CA GLY A 147 -27.58 1.24 -9.92
C GLY A 147 -27.37 2.54 -9.12
N GLY A 148 -26.27 2.64 -8.40
CA GLY A 148 -25.90 3.79 -7.58
C GLY A 148 -26.43 3.75 -6.14
N VAL A 149 -27.13 2.68 -5.75
CA VAL A 149 -27.64 2.49 -4.39
C VAL A 149 -26.57 1.85 -3.51
N ASP A 150 -26.38 2.40 -2.31
CA ASP A 150 -25.50 1.84 -1.30
C ASP A 150 -26.12 0.57 -0.67
N GLU A 151 -25.42 -0.54 -0.76
CA GLU A 151 -25.90 -1.86 -0.33
C GLU A 151 -26.06 -1.99 1.19
N ILE A 152 -25.42 -1.10 1.99
CA ILE A 152 -25.53 -1.08 3.45
C ILE A 152 -26.62 -0.14 3.93
N THR A 153 -26.58 1.12 3.47
CA THR A 153 -27.50 2.19 3.93
C THR A 153 -28.78 2.27 3.15
N LYS A 154 -28.87 1.58 2.00
CA LYS A 154 -30.02 1.58 1.07
C LYS A 154 -30.33 2.95 0.46
N LYS A 155 -29.39 3.88 0.54
CA LYS A 155 -29.57 5.23 -0.01
C LYS A 155 -28.97 5.32 -1.42
N GLN A 156 -29.60 6.14 -2.25
CA GLN A 156 -29.04 6.53 -3.53
C GLN A 156 -27.83 7.45 -3.27
N VAL A 157 -26.62 6.97 -3.53
CA VAL A 157 -25.35 7.69 -3.33
C VAL A 157 -24.72 8.05 -4.67
N GLY A 158 -24.62 7.08 -5.58
CA GLY A 158 -24.15 7.31 -6.95
C GLY A 158 -25.23 7.86 -7.87
N PRO A 159 -24.90 8.19 -9.12
CA PRO A 159 -25.89 8.53 -10.12
C PRO A 159 -26.88 7.37 -10.29
N ARG A 160 -28.13 7.71 -10.58
CA ARG A 160 -29.13 6.68 -10.90
C ARG A 160 -28.77 6.00 -12.21
N TYR A 161 -28.53 4.71 -12.13
CA TYR A 161 -28.20 3.86 -13.26
C TYR A 161 -29.06 2.60 -13.25
N ARG A 162 -29.08 1.84 -14.35
CA ARG A 162 -29.78 0.55 -14.36
C ARG A 162 -29.00 -0.46 -13.50
N PRO A 163 -29.61 -1.04 -12.45
CA PRO A 163 -28.96 -2.09 -11.69
C PRO A 163 -28.79 -3.36 -12.54
N VAL A 164 -27.97 -4.29 -12.10
CA VAL A 164 -27.96 -5.64 -12.63
C VAL A 164 -29.27 -6.35 -12.23
N THR A 165 -29.99 -6.89 -13.19
CA THR A 165 -31.30 -7.53 -12.96
C THR A 165 -31.25 -9.06 -13.00
N GLY A 166 -30.24 -9.65 -13.64
CA GLY A 166 -30.05 -11.09 -13.74
C GLY A 166 -29.73 -11.76 -12.40
N ASP A 167 -30.04 -13.05 -12.28
CA ASP A 167 -29.67 -13.85 -11.11
C ASP A 167 -28.17 -14.07 -11.00
N TYR A 168 -27.49 -14.05 -12.11
CA TYR A 168 -26.03 -14.15 -12.22
C TYR A 168 -25.45 -12.88 -12.82
N LEU A 169 -24.24 -12.53 -12.38
CA LEU A 169 -23.49 -11.41 -12.96
C LEU A 169 -22.92 -11.78 -14.33
N ASP A 170 -23.14 -10.89 -15.30
CA ASP A 170 -22.51 -10.94 -16.61
C ASP A 170 -21.31 -9.97 -16.63
N TYR A 171 -20.17 -10.43 -17.16
CA TYR A 171 -18.94 -9.65 -17.11
C TYR A 171 -19.01 -8.34 -17.91
N ASP A 172 -19.56 -8.40 -19.12
CA ASP A 172 -19.58 -7.24 -20.01
C ASP A 172 -20.60 -6.21 -19.51
N ASP A 173 -21.76 -6.66 -19.01
CA ASP A 173 -22.79 -5.79 -18.40
C ASP A 173 -22.25 -5.10 -17.13
N VAL A 174 -21.56 -5.84 -16.27
CA VAL A 174 -20.94 -5.27 -15.05
C VAL A 174 -19.82 -4.29 -15.42
N MET A 175 -18.97 -4.62 -16.39
CA MET A 175 -17.86 -3.75 -16.79
C MET A 175 -18.34 -2.44 -17.43
N GLU A 176 -19.41 -2.46 -18.24
CA GLU A 176 -20.03 -1.24 -18.78
C GLU A 176 -20.44 -0.30 -17.64
N LYS A 177 -21.25 -0.82 -16.71
CA LYS A 177 -21.76 -0.07 -15.56
C LYS A 177 -20.63 0.41 -14.63
N TYR A 178 -19.62 -0.43 -14.43
CA TYR A 178 -18.50 -0.11 -13.55
C TYR A 178 -17.60 0.99 -14.11
N ARG A 179 -17.34 0.99 -15.43
CA ARG A 179 -16.60 2.07 -16.09
C ARG A 179 -17.30 3.42 -15.93
N ASP A 180 -18.62 3.47 -16.13
CA ASP A 180 -19.39 4.70 -15.94
C ASP A 180 -19.39 5.16 -14.48
N MET A 181 -19.52 4.22 -13.54
CA MET A 181 -19.48 4.53 -12.11
C MET A 181 -18.08 5.01 -11.66
N MET A 182 -17.00 4.40 -12.18
CA MET A 182 -15.63 4.86 -11.93
C MET A 182 -15.39 6.27 -12.49
N LYS A 183 -15.93 6.60 -13.66
CA LYS A 183 -15.83 7.94 -14.24
C LYS A 183 -16.52 8.99 -13.36
N TRP A 184 -17.72 8.70 -12.89
CA TRP A 184 -18.41 9.54 -11.90
C TRP A 184 -17.60 9.66 -10.59
N LEU A 185 -17.14 8.55 -10.05
CA LEU A 185 -16.34 8.56 -8.82
C LEU A 185 -15.08 9.43 -8.97
N ALA A 186 -14.35 9.31 -10.08
CA ALA A 186 -13.17 10.11 -10.36
C ALA A 186 -13.48 11.61 -10.37
N GLN A 187 -14.60 12.02 -10.96
CA GLN A 187 -15.05 13.42 -10.99
C GLN A 187 -15.37 13.93 -9.58
N VAL A 188 -16.18 13.20 -8.81
CA VAL A 188 -16.53 13.56 -7.42
C VAL A 188 -15.27 13.61 -6.55
N TYR A 189 -14.41 12.64 -6.70
CA TYR A 189 -13.17 12.53 -5.94
C TYR A 189 -12.22 13.72 -6.18
N VAL A 190 -11.95 14.04 -7.45
CA VAL A 190 -11.12 15.21 -7.80
C VAL A 190 -11.73 16.52 -7.32
N ASN A 191 -13.05 16.69 -7.48
CA ASN A 191 -13.75 17.89 -7.00
C ASN A 191 -13.66 18.01 -5.47
N THR A 192 -13.81 16.90 -4.75
CA THR A 192 -13.68 16.88 -3.29
C THR A 192 -12.26 17.27 -2.86
N LEU A 193 -11.24 16.71 -3.50
CA LEU A 193 -9.85 17.07 -3.23
C LEU A 193 -9.56 18.54 -3.56
N ASN A 194 -10.10 19.07 -4.66
CA ASN A 194 -9.97 20.48 -5.00
C ASN A 194 -10.52 21.39 -3.89
N ILE A 195 -11.68 21.05 -3.32
CA ILE A 195 -12.28 21.78 -2.20
C ILE A 195 -11.39 21.69 -0.96
N ILE A 196 -10.91 20.48 -0.62
CA ILE A 196 -10.04 20.27 0.54
C ILE A 196 -8.77 21.12 0.41
N HIS A 197 -8.09 21.08 -0.74
CA HIS A 197 -6.85 21.83 -0.94
C HIS A 197 -7.10 23.35 -0.95
N TYR A 198 -8.19 23.80 -1.57
CA TYR A 198 -8.60 25.21 -1.48
C TYR A 198 -8.82 25.65 -0.02
N MET A 199 -9.52 24.82 0.77
CA MET A 199 -9.78 25.15 2.19
C MET A 199 -8.49 25.16 3.02
N HIS A 200 -7.55 24.26 2.76
CA HIS A 200 -6.23 24.30 3.40
C HIS A 200 -5.48 25.59 3.06
N ASP A 201 -5.46 25.98 1.79
CA ASP A 201 -4.77 27.19 1.34
C ASP A 201 -5.40 28.46 1.85
N LYS A 202 -6.70 28.48 2.13
CA LYS A 202 -7.36 29.60 2.82
C LYS A 202 -6.66 29.91 4.17
N TYR A 203 -6.05 28.90 4.80
CA TYR A 203 -5.27 29.04 6.03
C TYR A 203 -3.76 29.02 5.78
N CYS A 204 -3.32 29.38 4.57
CA CYS A 204 -1.91 29.48 4.18
C CYS A 204 -1.12 28.16 4.22
N TYR A 205 -1.78 27.01 4.09
CA TYR A 205 -1.15 25.70 4.19
C TYR A 205 0.01 25.51 3.18
N GLU A 206 -0.23 25.74 1.89
CA GLU A 206 0.83 25.61 0.87
C GLU A 206 1.99 26.59 1.15
N LYS A 207 1.68 27.83 1.52
CA LYS A 207 2.70 28.85 1.83
C LYS A 207 3.61 28.42 2.99
N LEU A 208 3.06 27.78 4.00
CA LEU A 208 3.82 27.25 5.14
C LEU A 208 4.66 26.05 4.72
N GLN A 209 4.10 25.12 3.95
CA GLN A 209 4.80 23.93 3.44
C GLN A 209 5.98 24.34 2.53
N MET A 210 5.85 25.39 1.77
CA MET A 210 6.85 25.85 0.82
C MET A 210 7.91 26.78 1.40
N ALA A 211 7.94 26.99 2.71
CA ALA A 211 8.91 27.89 3.35
C ALA A 211 10.38 27.51 3.08
N LEU A 212 10.65 26.22 2.85
CA LEU A 212 11.99 25.69 2.57
C LEU A 212 12.13 25.16 1.12
N HIS A 213 11.19 25.50 0.23
CA HIS A 213 11.20 25.06 -1.16
C HIS A 213 11.81 26.11 -2.09
N ASP A 214 12.20 25.64 -3.28
CA ASP A 214 12.63 26.49 -4.37
C ASP A 214 11.50 27.40 -4.85
N LYS A 215 11.86 28.46 -5.60
CA LYS A 215 10.88 29.41 -6.17
C LYS A 215 9.91 28.73 -7.14
N LYS A 216 10.39 27.72 -7.89
CA LYS A 216 9.57 26.92 -8.83
C LYS A 216 9.40 25.52 -8.26
N VAL A 217 8.16 25.15 -7.97
CA VAL A 217 7.81 23.87 -7.38
C VAL A 217 6.86 23.11 -8.29
N THR A 218 7.18 21.84 -8.54
CA THR A 218 6.23 20.90 -9.16
C THR A 218 5.21 20.46 -8.13
N ARG A 219 3.93 20.59 -8.46
CA ARG A 219 2.82 20.15 -7.60
C ARG A 219 2.27 18.82 -8.08
N TRP A 220 2.34 17.81 -7.27
CA TRP A 220 1.66 16.54 -7.49
C TRP A 220 0.27 16.57 -6.84
N PHE A 221 -0.74 16.28 -7.64
CA PHE A 221 -2.10 16.11 -7.13
C PHE A 221 -2.28 14.63 -6.77
N ALA A 222 -2.01 14.30 -5.51
CA ALA A 222 -1.91 12.95 -5.03
C ALA A 222 -3.31 12.36 -4.77
N THR A 223 -3.68 11.40 -5.59
CA THR A 223 -4.86 10.56 -5.42
C THR A 223 -4.48 9.20 -4.84
N GLY A 224 -5.45 8.35 -4.57
CA GLY A 224 -5.18 6.99 -4.11
C GLY A 224 -6.39 6.09 -4.28
N ILE A 225 -6.14 4.80 -4.35
CA ILE A 225 -7.16 3.77 -4.48
C ILE A 225 -7.07 2.76 -3.33
N ALA A 226 -8.23 2.25 -2.92
CA ALA A 226 -8.39 1.17 -1.96
C ALA A 226 -9.22 0.04 -2.55
N GLY A 227 -8.93 -1.20 -2.18
CA GLY A 227 -9.67 -2.39 -2.61
C GLY A 227 -9.26 -2.93 -3.97
N LEU A 228 -8.03 -2.64 -4.46
CA LEU A 228 -7.55 -3.11 -5.77
C LEU A 228 -7.69 -4.62 -5.92
N SER A 229 -7.13 -5.41 -5.00
CA SER A 229 -7.17 -6.88 -5.05
C SER A 229 -8.60 -7.44 -4.94
N VAL A 230 -9.45 -6.80 -4.12
CA VAL A 230 -10.87 -7.19 -3.99
C VAL A 230 -11.60 -7.03 -5.32
N VAL A 231 -11.37 -5.92 -6.03
CA VAL A 231 -12.01 -5.67 -7.32
C VAL A 231 -11.44 -6.57 -8.42
N ALA A 232 -10.12 -6.74 -8.45
CA ALA A 232 -9.47 -7.63 -9.42
C ALA A 232 -10.01 -9.07 -9.29
N ASP A 233 -10.07 -9.59 -8.06
CA ASP A 233 -10.63 -10.91 -7.79
C ASP A 233 -12.14 -10.98 -8.07
N SER A 234 -12.90 -9.92 -7.76
CA SER A 234 -14.33 -9.86 -8.06
C SER A 234 -14.60 -9.90 -9.56
N LEU A 235 -13.89 -9.13 -10.36
CA LEU A 235 -13.99 -9.15 -11.81
C LEU A 235 -13.52 -10.46 -12.42
N SER A 236 -12.47 -11.06 -11.84
CA SER A 236 -12.01 -12.40 -12.20
C SER A 236 -13.08 -13.47 -11.92
N ALA A 237 -13.71 -13.42 -10.74
CA ALA A 237 -14.81 -14.33 -10.40
C ALA A 237 -15.99 -14.19 -11.37
N ILE A 238 -16.40 -12.98 -11.71
CA ILE A 238 -17.48 -12.71 -12.66
C ILE A 238 -17.12 -13.23 -14.06
N LYS A 239 -15.85 -13.13 -14.47
CA LYS A 239 -15.40 -13.51 -15.81
C LYS A 239 -15.16 -15.00 -15.99
N TYR A 240 -14.66 -15.69 -14.96
CA TYR A 240 -14.17 -17.07 -15.07
C TYR A 240 -14.96 -18.10 -14.25
N ALA A 241 -15.83 -17.66 -13.36
CA ALA A 241 -16.74 -18.50 -12.59
C ALA A 241 -18.20 -18.06 -12.84
N ARG A 242 -19.14 -18.57 -12.05
CA ARG A 242 -20.54 -18.10 -12.05
C ARG A 242 -20.81 -17.44 -10.71
N VAL A 243 -21.20 -16.17 -10.72
CA VAL A 243 -21.47 -15.39 -9.52
C VAL A 243 -22.95 -15.08 -9.44
N LYS A 244 -23.65 -15.75 -8.51
CA LYS A 244 -25.07 -15.56 -8.26
C LYS A 244 -25.30 -14.39 -7.31
N CYS A 245 -26.25 -13.55 -7.64
CA CYS A 245 -26.68 -12.41 -6.83
C CYS A 245 -27.68 -12.84 -5.75
N ILE A 246 -27.39 -12.51 -4.49
CA ILE A 246 -28.34 -12.63 -3.38
C ILE A 246 -28.93 -11.26 -3.10
N ARG A 247 -30.25 -11.13 -3.32
CA ARG A 247 -30.97 -9.87 -3.12
C ARG A 247 -31.77 -9.85 -1.83
N ASP A 248 -31.89 -8.67 -1.25
CA ASP A 248 -32.84 -8.45 -0.15
C ASP A 248 -34.28 -8.16 -0.65
N ALA A 249 -35.18 -7.85 0.28
CA ALA A 249 -36.56 -7.59 0.00
C ALA A 249 -36.79 -6.36 -0.93
N ASP A 250 -35.84 -5.43 -0.97
CA ASP A 250 -35.90 -4.23 -1.81
C ASP A 250 -35.23 -4.47 -3.19
N GLY A 251 -34.78 -5.71 -3.47
CA GLY A 251 -34.15 -6.10 -4.72
C GLY A 251 -32.68 -5.70 -4.83
N ILE A 252 -32.08 -5.18 -3.75
CA ILE A 252 -30.68 -4.76 -3.72
C ILE A 252 -29.80 -6.00 -3.54
N VAL A 253 -28.74 -6.13 -4.35
CA VAL A 253 -27.75 -7.21 -4.20
C VAL A 253 -26.92 -6.92 -2.95
N VAL A 254 -26.96 -7.82 -1.98
CA VAL A 254 -26.32 -7.68 -0.66
C VAL A 254 -25.28 -8.75 -0.37
N ASP A 255 -25.31 -9.88 -1.10
CA ASP A 255 -24.34 -10.97 -0.98
C ASP A 255 -24.22 -11.74 -2.30
N TYR A 256 -23.25 -12.65 -2.39
CA TYR A 256 -22.93 -13.40 -3.58
C TYR A 256 -22.60 -14.86 -3.24
N GLU A 257 -23.04 -15.78 -4.11
CA GLU A 257 -22.59 -17.17 -4.16
C GLU A 257 -21.72 -17.37 -5.40
N VAL A 258 -20.51 -17.92 -5.21
CA VAL A 258 -19.57 -18.17 -6.30
C VAL A 258 -19.54 -19.66 -6.59
N GLU A 259 -19.90 -20.04 -7.80
CA GLU A 259 -19.92 -21.41 -8.31
C GLU A 259 -18.71 -21.61 -9.25
N GLY A 260 -17.80 -22.49 -8.89
CA GLY A 260 -16.57 -22.75 -9.64
C GLY A 260 -15.36 -22.03 -9.07
N ASP A 261 -14.20 -22.27 -9.69
CA ASP A 261 -12.95 -21.60 -9.32
C ASP A 261 -12.57 -20.52 -10.34
N PHE A 262 -11.78 -19.55 -9.91
CA PHE A 262 -11.35 -18.43 -10.73
C PHE A 262 -9.91 -18.02 -10.37
N PRO A 263 -9.17 -17.40 -11.32
CA PRO A 263 -7.86 -16.84 -11.04
C PRO A 263 -7.90 -15.80 -9.92
N LYS A 264 -7.00 -15.91 -8.95
CA LYS A 264 -6.90 -14.99 -7.81
C LYS A 264 -5.59 -14.23 -7.87
N TYR A 265 -5.66 -12.93 -7.70
CA TYR A 265 -4.50 -12.04 -7.67
C TYR A 265 -3.50 -12.47 -6.58
N GLY A 266 -2.21 -12.45 -6.92
CA GLY A 266 -1.13 -12.92 -6.05
C GLY A 266 -0.65 -14.35 -6.34
N ASN A 267 -1.00 -14.93 -7.50
CA ASN A 267 -0.60 -16.28 -7.92
C ASN A 267 0.13 -16.31 -9.26
N ASP A 268 0.63 -15.16 -9.72
CA ASP A 268 1.34 -15.01 -11.02
C ASP A 268 0.49 -15.44 -12.22
N ASP A 269 -0.81 -15.17 -12.16
CA ASP A 269 -1.76 -15.50 -13.22
C ASP A 269 -2.13 -14.24 -14.02
N ASP A 270 -1.66 -14.14 -15.26
CA ASP A 270 -1.84 -12.98 -16.13
C ASP A 270 -3.31 -12.62 -16.39
N ARG A 271 -4.24 -13.58 -16.24
CA ARG A 271 -5.67 -13.34 -16.41
C ARG A 271 -6.23 -12.35 -15.39
N VAL A 272 -5.81 -12.45 -14.13
CA VAL A 272 -6.26 -11.55 -13.05
C VAL A 272 -5.27 -10.43 -12.80
N ASP A 273 -3.96 -10.67 -12.95
CA ASP A 273 -2.92 -9.64 -12.82
C ASP A 273 -3.13 -8.54 -13.87
N GLY A 274 -3.53 -8.92 -15.10
CA GLY A 274 -3.92 -7.98 -16.15
C GLY A 274 -5.14 -7.13 -15.78
N ILE A 275 -6.15 -7.72 -15.14
CA ILE A 275 -7.34 -6.99 -14.63
C ILE A 275 -6.89 -5.95 -13.57
N ALA A 276 -6.05 -6.35 -12.62
CA ALA A 276 -5.54 -5.44 -11.58
C ALA A 276 -4.78 -4.25 -12.17
N SER A 277 -3.90 -4.51 -13.14
CA SER A 277 -3.13 -3.46 -13.83
C SER A 277 -4.01 -2.52 -14.64
N GLU A 278 -4.99 -3.06 -15.40
CA GLU A 278 -5.96 -2.28 -16.19
C GLU A 278 -6.82 -1.37 -15.29
N LEU A 279 -7.22 -1.83 -14.11
CA LEU A 279 -8.00 -1.04 -13.16
C LEU A 279 -7.27 0.25 -12.75
N VAL A 280 -5.98 0.16 -12.44
CA VAL A 280 -5.16 1.32 -12.07
C VAL A 280 -5.12 2.32 -13.22
N ASP A 281 -4.81 1.86 -14.42
CA ASP A 281 -4.71 2.71 -15.60
C ASP A 281 -6.06 3.35 -15.99
N THR A 282 -7.13 2.56 -15.94
CA THR A 282 -8.49 3.04 -16.28
C THR A 282 -8.93 4.13 -15.30
N PHE A 283 -8.83 3.89 -13.99
CA PHE A 283 -9.22 4.89 -13.00
C PHE A 283 -8.39 6.17 -13.14
N MET A 284 -7.08 6.03 -13.31
CA MET A 284 -6.21 7.20 -13.50
C MET A 284 -6.48 7.97 -14.81
N SER A 285 -6.92 7.30 -15.87
CA SER A 285 -7.34 7.97 -17.10
C SER A 285 -8.54 8.90 -16.84
N TYR A 286 -9.49 8.47 -16.00
CA TYR A 286 -10.64 9.29 -15.61
C TYR A 286 -10.23 10.43 -14.66
N VAL A 287 -9.36 10.18 -13.69
CA VAL A 287 -8.83 11.22 -12.79
C VAL A 287 -8.15 12.34 -13.59
N LYS A 288 -7.29 11.98 -14.55
CA LYS A 288 -6.56 12.94 -15.41
C LYS A 288 -7.46 13.77 -16.32
N GLY A 289 -8.67 13.32 -16.61
CA GLY A 289 -9.67 14.07 -17.37
C GLY A 289 -10.31 15.24 -16.64
N ASN A 290 -9.99 15.44 -15.34
CA ASN A 290 -10.58 16.47 -14.51
C ASN A 290 -9.58 17.61 -14.22
N HIS A 291 -10.11 18.80 -13.98
CA HIS A 291 -9.31 19.97 -13.59
C HIS A 291 -8.86 19.82 -12.13
N THR A 292 -7.56 20.03 -11.88
CA THR A 292 -6.95 19.92 -10.55
C THR A 292 -6.61 21.27 -9.96
N TYR A 293 -6.68 21.38 -8.64
CA TYR A 293 -6.33 22.59 -7.89
C TYR A 293 -4.89 23.04 -8.23
N ARG A 294 -4.74 24.33 -8.59
CA ARG A 294 -3.48 24.96 -8.99
C ARG A 294 -2.73 24.24 -10.11
N GLY A 295 -3.42 23.48 -10.94
CA GLY A 295 -2.79 22.73 -12.04
C GLY A 295 -1.86 21.64 -11.53
N GLY A 296 -2.11 21.08 -10.35
CA GLY A 296 -1.36 19.95 -9.82
C GLY A 296 -1.41 18.74 -10.76
N ILE A 297 -0.28 18.07 -10.96
CA ILE A 297 -0.17 16.92 -11.87
C ILE A 297 -0.78 15.70 -11.19
N PRO A 298 -1.85 15.09 -11.75
CA PRO A 298 -2.46 13.92 -11.13
C PRO A 298 -1.49 12.74 -11.04
N THR A 299 -1.39 12.19 -9.84
CA THR A 299 -0.69 10.94 -9.53
C THR A 299 -1.56 10.10 -8.60
N THR A 300 -1.22 8.84 -8.41
CA THR A 300 -1.97 7.95 -7.50
C THR A 300 -1.04 7.19 -6.57
N SER A 301 -1.61 6.74 -5.46
CA SER A 301 -1.03 5.71 -4.60
C SER A 301 -1.89 4.45 -4.58
N ILE A 302 -1.23 3.31 -4.42
CA ILE A 302 -1.88 2.04 -4.09
C ILE A 302 -1.46 1.71 -2.64
N LEU A 303 -2.02 2.47 -1.71
CA LEU A 303 -1.63 2.47 -0.31
C LEU A 303 -2.84 2.76 0.56
N THR A 304 -3.09 1.93 1.57
CA THR A 304 -4.21 2.13 2.51
C THR A 304 -3.76 2.46 3.93
N ILE A 305 -2.48 2.27 4.24
CA ILE A 305 -2.01 2.33 5.64
C ILE A 305 -2.80 1.29 6.45
N THR A 306 -3.33 1.61 7.62
CA THR A 306 -4.23 0.74 8.41
C THR A 306 -5.72 0.95 8.11
N SER A 307 -6.04 1.90 7.23
CA SER A 307 -7.45 2.19 6.87
C SER A 307 -8.12 1.10 6.02
N ASN A 308 -7.37 0.09 5.53
CA ASN A 308 -7.93 -1.09 4.86
C ASN A 308 -9.03 -1.78 5.71
N VAL A 309 -8.89 -1.77 7.04
CA VAL A 309 -9.89 -2.29 7.98
C VAL A 309 -11.17 -1.44 7.91
N VAL A 310 -11.04 -0.12 7.96
CA VAL A 310 -12.18 0.81 7.90
C VAL A 310 -12.89 0.74 6.54
N TYR A 311 -12.13 0.66 5.43
CA TYR A 311 -12.72 0.48 4.09
C TYR A 311 -13.52 -0.82 4.02
N GLY A 312 -12.98 -1.94 4.51
CA GLY A 312 -13.67 -3.22 4.54
C GLY A 312 -14.93 -3.18 5.39
N LYS A 313 -14.86 -2.58 6.58
CA LYS A 313 -15.99 -2.42 7.52
C LYS A 313 -17.19 -1.69 6.88
N ASN A 314 -16.90 -0.71 6.03
CA ASN A 314 -17.92 0.11 5.36
C ASN A 314 -18.30 -0.42 3.96
N THR A 315 -17.90 -1.64 3.60
CA THR A 315 -18.19 -2.25 2.30
C THR A 315 -18.92 -3.58 2.49
N GLY A 316 -20.01 -3.76 1.74
CA GLY A 316 -20.81 -4.99 1.71
C GLY A 316 -20.02 -6.18 1.19
N SER A 317 -20.66 -7.35 1.08
CA SER A 317 -20.08 -8.53 0.44
C SER A 317 -19.70 -8.22 -1.01
N THR A 318 -18.66 -8.85 -1.52
CA THR A 318 -18.14 -8.62 -2.88
C THR A 318 -18.14 -9.91 -3.70
N PRO A 319 -18.22 -9.82 -5.05
CA PRO A 319 -18.35 -10.98 -5.94
C PRO A 319 -17.23 -12.02 -5.85
N ASP A 320 -16.07 -11.66 -5.29
CA ASP A 320 -14.95 -12.57 -5.02
C ASP A 320 -15.14 -13.47 -3.78
N GLY A 321 -16.28 -13.34 -3.09
CA GLY A 321 -16.64 -14.10 -1.90
C GLY A 321 -16.23 -13.44 -0.56
N ARG A 322 -15.58 -12.24 -0.56
CA ARG A 322 -15.33 -11.47 0.66
C ARG A 322 -16.67 -11.06 1.28
N LYS A 323 -16.85 -11.26 2.57
CA LYS A 323 -18.08 -10.95 3.27
C LYS A 323 -18.12 -9.51 3.78
N LYS A 324 -19.33 -8.97 3.94
CA LYS A 324 -19.58 -7.64 4.51
C LYS A 324 -18.77 -7.44 5.79
N GLY A 325 -18.05 -6.35 5.86
CA GLY A 325 -17.27 -5.95 7.04
C GLY A 325 -15.88 -6.55 7.15
N GLU A 326 -15.55 -7.57 6.37
CA GLU A 326 -14.19 -8.11 6.35
C GLU A 326 -13.18 -7.06 5.85
N PRO A 327 -11.97 -6.95 6.44
CA PRO A 327 -10.95 -6.03 5.96
C PRO A 327 -10.56 -6.25 4.50
N PHE A 328 -10.14 -5.18 3.82
CA PHE A 328 -9.41 -5.32 2.56
C PHE A 328 -7.97 -5.73 2.82
N ALA A 329 -7.28 -6.27 1.81
CA ALA A 329 -5.83 -6.33 1.84
C ALA A 329 -5.25 -4.90 1.79
N PRO A 330 -4.12 -4.63 2.47
CA PRO A 330 -3.51 -3.31 2.46
C PRO A 330 -2.80 -3.02 1.13
N GLY A 331 -3.00 -1.82 0.60
CA GLY A 331 -2.26 -1.33 -0.57
C GLY A 331 -2.38 -2.23 -1.79
N ALA A 332 -1.22 -2.63 -2.32
CA ALA A 332 -1.10 -3.49 -3.51
C ALA A 332 -1.12 -4.99 -3.19
N ASN A 333 -1.26 -5.37 -1.92
CA ASN A 333 -1.25 -6.76 -1.50
C ASN A 333 -2.43 -7.56 -2.08
N PRO A 334 -2.20 -8.84 -2.40
CA PRO A 334 -3.28 -9.79 -2.61
C PRO A 334 -4.15 -9.96 -1.36
N MET A 335 -5.38 -10.42 -1.55
CA MET A 335 -6.28 -10.73 -0.43
C MET A 335 -5.74 -11.90 0.39
N HIS A 336 -5.89 -11.76 1.72
CA HIS A 336 -5.39 -12.72 2.70
C HIS A 336 -5.83 -14.15 2.41
N GLY A 337 -4.86 -15.09 2.45
CA GLY A 337 -5.10 -16.52 2.24
C GLY A 337 -5.39 -16.94 0.80
N ARG A 338 -5.31 -16.02 -0.17
CA ARG A 338 -5.53 -16.33 -1.60
C ARG A 338 -4.24 -16.63 -2.37
N GLU A 339 -3.10 -16.30 -1.80
CA GLU A 339 -1.77 -16.56 -2.34
C GLU A 339 -1.41 -18.04 -2.12
N LYS A 340 -1.63 -18.88 -3.13
CA LYS A 340 -1.45 -20.36 -3.06
C LYS A 340 -0.19 -20.83 -3.80
N SER A 341 0.36 -20.00 -4.70
CA SER A 341 1.46 -20.38 -5.59
C SER A 341 2.84 -20.03 -5.05
N GLY A 342 2.93 -19.65 -3.76
CA GLY A 342 4.18 -19.34 -3.07
C GLY A 342 4.61 -17.87 -3.12
N ALA A 343 5.72 -17.59 -2.47
CA ALA A 343 6.21 -16.22 -2.26
C ALA A 343 6.56 -15.49 -3.56
N LEU A 344 7.24 -16.16 -4.48
CA LEU A 344 7.66 -15.54 -5.74
C LEU A 344 6.47 -15.20 -6.63
N ALA A 345 5.46 -16.05 -6.69
CA ALA A 345 4.25 -15.79 -7.46
C ALA A 345 3.48 -14.58 -6.93
N SER A 346 3.39 -14.41 -5.60
CA SER A 346 2.80 -13.23 -4.98
C SER A 346 3.54 -11.95 -5.38
N LEU A 347 4.86 -11.95 -5.29
CA LEU A 347 5.69 -10.82 -5.69
C LEU A 347 5.60 -10.51 -7.19
N ASN A 348 5.57 -11.53 -8.04
CA ASN A 348 5.43 -11.35 -9.50
C ASN A 348 4.09 -10.68 -9.85
N SER A 349 2.98 -11.09 -9.24
CA SER A 349 1.68 -10.43 -9.46
C SER A 349 1.73 -8.95 -9.11
N VAL A 350 2.34 -8.59 -7.97
CA VAL A 350 2.47 -7.18 -7.57
C VAL A 350 3.40 -6.41 -8.51
N ALA A 351 4.50 -7.04 -8.99
CA ALA A 351 5.43 -6.40 -9.92
C ALA A 351 4.80 -6.06 -11.29
N LYS A 352 3.77 -6.78 -11.72
CA LYS A 352 3.04 -6.56 -12.99
C LYS A 352 2.08 -5.37 -12.98
N LEU A 353 1.81 -4.75 -11.83
CA LEU A 353 0.94 -3.58 -11.77
C LEU A 353 1.50 -2.40 -12.57
N SER A 354 0.60 -1.59 -13.13
CA SER A 354 1.00 -0.37 -13.82
C SER A 354 1.40 0.72 -12.83
N TYR A 355 2.70 1.01 -12.75
CA TYR A 355 3.26 2.03 -11.85
C TYR A 355 3.48 3.39 -12.52
N ARG A 356 3.18 3.55 -13.80
CA ARG A 356 3.47 4.79 -14.55
C ARG A 356 2.81 6.04 -13.96
N TYR A 357 1.70 5.88 -13.23
CA TYR A 357 0.98 6.96 -12.56
C TYR A 357 1.13 6.95 -11.04
N CYS A 358 1.90 6.01 -10.48
CA CYS A 358 2.03 5.81 -9.05
C CYS A 358 3.22 6.58 -8.44
N LYS A 359 3.34 7.89 -8.76
CA LYS A 359 4.40 8.74 -8.18
C LYS A 359 4.17 9.03 -6.69
N ASP A 360 2.96 8.82 -6.20
CA ASP A 360 2.60 8.88 -4.79
C ASP A 360 2.85 7.54 -4.06
N GLY A 361 3.47 6.58 -4.75
CA GLY A 361 3.96 5.33 -4.21
C GLY A 361 2.93 4.20 -4.13
N ILE A 362 3.41 3.03 -3.75
CA ILE A 362 2.57 1.86 -3.45
C ILE A 362 3.05 1.21 -2.16
N SER A 363 2.21 0.39 -1.54
CA SER A 363 2.64 -0.47 -0.45
C SER A 363 2.40 -1.93 -0.80
N ASN A 364 3.48 -2.70 -0.79
CA ASN A 364 3.46 -4.14 -0.73
C ASN A 364 4.08 -4.59 0.60
N THR A 365 3.33 -5.31 1.44
CA THR A 365 3.81 -5.84 2.71
C THR A 365 3.91 -7.35 2.61
N PHE A 366 5.13 -7.82 2.61
CA PHE A 366 5.49 -9.22 2.43
C PHE A 366 5.92 -9.84 3.75
N SER A 367 5.28 -10.93 4.16
CA SER A 367 5.61 -11.66 5.38
C SER A 367 6.09 -13.07 5.04
N ILE A 368 7.25 -13.44 5.55
CA ILE A 368 7.87 -14.75 5.31
C ILE A 368 8.43 -15.32 6.62
N VAL A 369 8.23 -16.62 6.82
CA VAL A 369 8.81 -17.28 7.98
C VAL A 369 10.33 -17.44 7.81
N PRO A 370 11.13 -17.31 8.91
CA PRO A 370 12.59 -17.40 8.80
C PRO A 370 13.09 -18.68 8.13
N GLY A 371 12.41 -19.82 8.36
CA GLY A 371 12.76 -21.11 7.77
C GLY A 371 12.64 -21.18 6.26
N ALA A 372 11.70 -20.42 5.67
CA ALA A 372 11.51 -20.36 4.21
C ALA A 372 12.68 -19.64 3.50
N LEU A 373 13.33 -18.69 4.19
CA LEU A 373 14.53 -18.02 3.67
C LEU A 373 15.79 -18.90 3.75
N GLY A 374 15.81 -19.97 4.53
CA GLY A 374 16.95 -20.88 4.64
C GLY A 374 17.23 -21.36 6.05
N ARG A 375 18.12 -22.35 6.14
CA ARG A 375 18.46 -23.00 7.41
C ARG A 375 19.51 -22.24 8.23
N THR A 376 20.43 -21.55 7.55
CA THR A 376 21.51 -20.78 8.19
C THR A 376 21.30 -19.28 7.96
N ASP A 377 21.86 -18.46 8.83
CA ASP A 377 21.79 -17.01 8.70
C ASP A 377 22.38 -16.50 7.37
N GLU A 378 23.46 -17.15 6.91
CA GLU A 378 24.07 -16.80 5.63
C GLU A 378 23.13 -17.10 4.46
N GLN A 379 22.47 -18.27 4.47
CA GLN A 379 21.47 -18.62 3.46
C GLN A 379 20.28 -17.64 3.49
N ARG A 380 19.76 -17.32 4.68
CA ARG A 380 18.65 -16.38 4.84
C ARG A 380 18.97 -15.02 4.27
N ARG A 381 20.16 -14.50 4.54
CA ARG A 381 20.64 -13.20 4.01
C ARG A 381 20.79 -13.25 2.49
N ALA A 382 21.42 -14.28 1.95
CA ALA A 382 21.62 -14.44 0.52
C ALA A 382 20.28 -14.57 -0.23
N ASN A 383 19.36 -15.39 0.28
CA ASN A 383 18.07 -15.62 -0.34
C ASN A 383 17.17 -14.36 -0.28
N LEU A 384 17.21 -13.59 0.82
CA LEU A 384 16.48 -12.32 0.89
C LEU A 384 17.05 -11.29 -0.10
N VAL A 385 18.38 -11.22 -0.27
CA VAL A 385 19.00 -10.37 -1.29
C VAL A 385 18.55 -10.79 -2.69
N SER A 386 18.58 -12.08 -3.01
CA SER A 386 18.16 -12.61 -4.32
C SER A 386 16.67 -12.32 -4.59
N LEU A 387 15.82 -12.45 -3.57
CA LEU A 387 14.40 -12.12 -3.66
C LEU A 387 14.18 -10.63 -3.97
N LEU A 388 14.87 -9.74 -3.26
CA LEU A 388 14.78 -8.30 -3.49
C LEU A 388 15.32 -7.91 -4.87
N ASP A 389 16.48 -8.46 -5.28
CA ASP A 389 17.04 -8.22 -6.61
C ASP A 389 16.08 -8.71 -7.71
N GLY A 390 15.50 -9.91 -7.56
CA GLY A 390 14.53 -10.46 -8.50
C GLY A 390 13.25 -9.63 -8.59
N TYR A 391 12.71 -9.19 -7.47
CA TYR A 391 11.51 -8.36 -7.41
C TYR A 391 11.73 -6.99 -8.06
N PHE A 392 12.80 -6.29 -7.70
CA PHE A 392 13.08 -4.95 -8.22
C PHE A 392 13.58 -4.94 -9.66
N SER A 393 14.23 -6.03 -10.14
CA SER A 393 14.59 -6.16 -11.55
C SER A 393 13.38 -6.22 -12.50
N GLN A 394 12.20 -6.59 -12.00
CA GLN A 394 10.93 -6.54 -12.71
C GLN A 394 10.28 -5.14 -12.67
N MET A 395 11.00 -4.11 -12.21
CA MET A 395 10.50 -2.75 -12.05
C MET A 395 9.37 -2.62 -11.01
N ALA A 396 9.27 -3.55 -10.08
CA ALA A 396 8.41 -3.42 -8.91
C ALA A 396 8.77 -2.17 -8.10
N HIS A 397 7.80 -1.58 -7.41
CA HIS A 397 7.96 -0.24 -6.84
C HIS A 397 8.53 -0.26 -5.42
N HIS A 398 7.91 -1.01 -4.51
CA HIS A 398 8.17 -0.96 -3.07
C HIS A 398 7.92 -2.32 -2.40
N ILE A 399 8.63 -2.60 -1.32
CA ILE A 399 8.34 -3.73 -0.45
C ILE A 399 8.69 -3.46 1.01
N ASN A 400 7.75 -3.79 1.90
CA ASN A 400 7.97 -4.03 3.32
C ASN A 400 8.25 -5.51 3.54
N VAL A 401 9.27 -5.84 4.33
CA VAL A 401 9.59 -7.23 4.66
C VAL A 401 9.42 -7.48 6.15
N ASN A 402 8.54 -8.42 6.50
CA ASN A 402 8.40 -8.99 7.85
C ASN A 402 8.97 -10.40 7.83
N VAL A 403 10.01 -10.66 8.63
CA VAL A 403 10.58 -12.00 8.80
C VAL A 403 10.21 -12.51 10.17
N LEU A 404 9.04 -13.12 10.28
CA LEU A 404 8.49 -13.64 11.53
C LEU A 404 7.40 -14.69 11.25
N SER A 405 7.01 -15.44 12.27
CA SER A 405 5.92 -16.41 12.16
C SER A 405 4.59 -15.84 12.67
N ARG A 406 3.49 -16.44 12.20
CA ARG A 406 2.13 -16.09 12.69
C ARG A 406 1.99 -16.36 14.16
N GLU A 407 2.60 -17.43 14.66
CA GLU A 407 2.57 -17.85 16.07
C GLU A 407 3.10 -16.75 16.97
N THR A 408 4.19 -16.07 16.57
CA THR A 408 4.75 -14.93 17.31
C THR A 408 3.72 -13.81 17.49
N LEU A 409 2.94 -13.51 16.44
CA LEU A 409 1.89 -12.48 16.51
C LEU A 409 0.71 -12.93 17.36
N VAL A 410 0.32 -14.22 17.31
CA VAL A 410 -0.74 -14.78 18.15
C VAL A 410 -0.32 -14.76 19.62
N GLU A 411 0.91 -15.13 19.93
CA GLU A 411 1.44 -15.02 21.30
C GLU A 411 1.44 -13.57 21.79
N ALA A 412 1.94 -12.63 20.98
CA ALA A 412 1.97 -11.21 21.30
C ALA A 412 0.55 -10.61 21.47
N TYR A 413 -0.43 -11.11 20.71
CA TYR A 413 -1.84 -10.69 20.84
C TYR A 413 -2.42 -11.10 22.20
N ASN A 414 -2.09 -12.33 22.66
CA ASN A 414 -2.59 -12.91 23.90
C ASN A 414 -1.79 -12.45 25.14
N ASP A 415 -0.48 -12.28 24.99
CA ASP A 415 0.44 -11.87 26.06
C ASP A 415 1.34 -10.72 25.57
N PRO A 416 0.86 -9.47 25.65
CA PRO A 416 1.61 -8.30 25.22
C PRO A 416 2.93 -8.08 25.96
N GLU A 417 3.03 -8.49 27.21
CA GLU A 417 4.21 -8.26 28.05
C GLU A 417 5.39 -9.14 27.63
N LYS A 418 5.12 -10.25 26.95
CA LYS A 418 6.17 -11.15 26.41
C LYS A 418 6.94 -10.48 25.25
N TYR A 419 6.29 -9.57 24.51
CA TYR A 419 6.86 -8.92 23.32
C TYR A 419 6.67 -7.39 23.34
N PRO A 420 7.12 -6.67 24.37
CA PRO A 420 6.75 -5.25 24.59
C PRO A 420 7.19 -4.31 23.46
N ASN A 421 8.24 -4.67 22.73
CA ASN A 421 8.82 -3.87 21.64
C ASN A 421 8.61 -4.48 20.24
N LEU A 422 7.67 -5.42 20.10
CA LEU A 422 7.41 -6.06 18.80
C LEU A 422 7.02 -5.01 17.76
N THR A 423 7.93 -4.78 16.83
CA THR A 423 7.74 -3.87 15.70
C THR A 423 7.42 -4.69 14.46
N ILE A 424 6.39 -4.29 13.72
CA ILE A 424 5.97 -4.93 12.47
C ILE A 424 5.74 -3.88 11.38
N ARG A 425 5.96 -4.29 10.13
CA ARG A 425 5.55 -3.51 8.94
C ARG A 425 4.09 -3.78 8.63
N VAL A 426 3.29 -2.75 8.41
CA VAL A 426 1.84 -2.90 8.18
C VAL A 426 1.40 -2.49 6.78
N SER A 427 1.75 -1.31 6.31
CA SER A 427 1.46 -0.83 4.95
C SER A 427 2.22 0.48 4.70
N GLY A 428 3.44 0.39 4.18
CA GLY A 428 4.31 1.54 3.94
C GLY A 428 5.03 2.09 5.18
N TYR A 429 4.72 1.59 6.38
CA TYR A 429 5.36 2.01 7.63
C TYR A 429 5.37 0.87 8.66
N ALA A 430 6.15 1.05 9.71
CA ALA A 430 6.20 0.13 10.84
C ALA A 430 5.44 0.67 12.05
N VAL A 431 4.99 -0.22 12.91
CA VAL A 431 4.31 0.11 14.16
C VAL A 431 4.76 -0.83 15.29
N ASN A 432 4.62 -0.39 16.52
CA ASN A 432 4.59 -1.34 17.63
C ASN A 432 3.25 -2.08 17.57
N PHE A 433 3.29 -3.41 17.51
CA PHE A 433 2.12 -4.26 17.33
C PHE A 433 1.02 -4.01 18.37
N HIS A 434 1.41 -3.72 19.61
CA HIS A 434 0.45 -3.49 20.71
C HIS A 434 -0.25 -2.13 20.65
N LYS A 435 0.28 -1.18 19.84
CA LYS A 435 -0.36 0.12 19.61
C LYS A 435 -1.43 0.10 18.52
N LEU A 436 -1.56 -1.01 17.81
CA LEU A 436 -2.69 -1.27 16.92
C LEU A 436 -3.96 -1.57 17.71
N THR A 437 -5.13 -1.24 17.14
CA THR A 437 -6.40 -1.71 17.68
C THR A 437 -6.47 -3.24 17.62
N LYS A 438 -7.27 -3.86 18.47
CA LYS A 438 -7.44 -5.34 18.45
C LYS A 438 -7.98 -5.85 17.11
N GLU A 439 -8.78 -5.04 16.40
CA GLU A 439 -9.28 -5.34 15.06
C GLU A 439 -8.15 -5.37 14.03
N GLN A 440 -7.26 -4.37 14.06
CA GLN A 440 -6.10 -4.30 13.18
C GLN A 440 -5.04 -5.37 13.53
N GLN A 441 -4.85 -5.70 14.80
CA GLN A 441 -3.98 -6.82 15.20
C GLN A 441 -4.48 -8.13 14.58
N ARG A 442 -5.80 -8.40 14.65
CA ARG A 442 -6.41 -9.59 14.02
C ARG A 442 -6.25 -9.58 12.50
N GLU A 443 -6.39 -8.43 11.86
CA GLU A 443 -6.17 -8.29 10.42
C GLU A 443 -4.72 -8.66 10.05
N VAL A 444 -3.73 -8.16 10.79
CA VAL A 444 -2.31 -8.48 10.55
C VAL A 444 -2.03 -9.97 10.75
N ILE A 445 -2.61 -10.60 11.78
CA ILE A 445 -2.48 -12.04 12.03
C ILE A 445 -3.10 -12.88 10.90
N ALA A 446 -4.16 -12.36 10.27
CA ALA A 446 -4.85 -13.05 9.18
C ALA A 446 -4.12 -12.97 7.83
N ARG A 447 -3.09 -12.12 7.69
CA ARG A 447 -2.31 -11.98 6.45
C ARG A 447 -1.60 -13.27 6.06
N THR A 448 -1.21 -13.37 4.80
CA THR A 448 -0.41 -14.50 4.32
C THR A 448 1.01 -14.44 4.89
N PHE A 449 1.46 -15.57 5.42
CA PHE A 449 2.85 -15.79 5.83
C PHE A 449 3.40 -16.89 4.93
N HIS A 450 4.37 -16.55 4.09
CA HIS A 450 4.94 -17.51 3.16
C HIS A 450 5.87 -18.49 3.90
N GLU A 451 5.54 -19.77 3.80
CA GLU A 451 6.28 -20.87 4.43
C GLU A 451 7.30 -21.49 3.48
N ALA A 452 7.26 -21.12 2.19
CA ALA A 452 8.19 -21.50 1.14
C ALA A 452 8.44 -20.34 0.18
N MET A 453 9.59 -20.38 -0.49
CA MET A 453 9.96 -19.44 -1.55
C MET A 453 9.16 -19.66 -2.83
#